data_e1d0489adf3e58c249eb1821b02f150d
#
_entry.id   e1d0489adf3e58c249eb1821b02f150d
#
_cell.length_a   1.000
_cell.length_b   1.000
_cell.length_c   1.000
_cell.angle_alpha   90.00
_cell.angle_beta   90.00
_cell.angle_gamma   90.00
#
_symmetry.space_group_name_H-M   'P 1'
#
loop_
_entity.id
_entity.type
_entity.pdbx_description
1 polymer ?
#
loop_
_entity_poly.entity_id
_entity_poly.type
_entity_poly.pdbx_seq_one_letter_code
_entity_poly.pdbx_strand_id
1 'polypeptide(L)'
;KPRMKADLITDEAIKAIDSGLYDFIRINFPNGDMVGHTGVMSAVIKSVEAVDDNIGRLIKTLRDVGGVLVCSADHGNAEDMVQLDKKMNALLRDKEGNLLMKTAHSLNPVPVYVYDTSETANVRIANVDNPGISSLAATCIVMLGFEVPENYTPSLVDVG
;
A
#
# COMPACT_ATOMS: atom_id res chain seq x y z
N LYS A 1 -12.02 15.94 4.19
CA LYS A 1 -12.86 14.73 4.16
C LYS A 1 -11.94 13.50 4.07
N PRO A 2 -12.04 12.50 4.96
CA PRO A 2 -11.12 11.35 4.99
C PRO A 2 -11.09 10.52 3.69
N ARG A 3 -12.21 10.38 3.00
CA ARG A 3 -12.26 9.68 1.67
C ARG A 3 -11.47 10.39 0.58
N MET A 4 -11.17 11.69 0.74
CA MET A 4 -10.46 12.51 -0.23
C MET A 4 -11.01 12.31 -1.66
N LYS A 5 -10.15 11.92 -2.62
CA LYS A 5 -10.51 11.61 -4.01
C LYS A 5 -10.28 10.13 -4.36
N ALA A 6 -10.25 9.23 -3.36
CA ALA A 6 -9.96 7.82 -3.60
C ALA A 6 -10.93 7.20 -4.61
N ASP A 7 -12.22 7.50 -4.49
CA ASP A 7 -13.24 6.99 -5.41
C ASP A 7 -12.99 7.44 -6.86
N LEU A 8 -12.65 8.73 -7.08
CA LEU A 8 -12.34 9.26 -8.41
C LEU A 8 -11.07 8.66 -9.02
N ILE A 9 -10.02 8.48 -8.20
CA ILE A 9 -8.77 7.82 -8.63
C ILE A 9 -9.08 6.39 -9.08
N THR A 10 -9.90 5.68 -8.32
CA THR A 10 -10.32 4.31 -8.64
C THR A 10 -11.15 4.25 -9.90
N ASP A 11 -12.09 5.19 -10.10
CA ASP A 11 -12.90 5.25 -11.32
C ASP A 11 -12.03 5.42 -12.57
N GLU A 12 -11.01 6.28 -12.51
CA GLU A 12 -10.08 6.47 -13.63
C GLU A 12 -9.17 5.24 -13.82
N ALA A 13 -8.70 4.60 -12.73
CA ALA A 13 -7.93 3.38 -12.82
C ALA A 13 -8.73 2.22 -13.45
N ILE A 14 -9.99 2.06 -13.07
CA ILE A 14 -10.89 1.05 -13.66
C ILE A 14 -11.05 1.29 -15.17
N LYS A 15 -11.32 2.54 -15.58
CA LYS A 15 -11.42 2.89 -17.01
C LYS A 15 -10.12 2.54 -17.76
N ALA A 16 -8.97 2.79 -17.14
CA ALA A 16 -7.67 2.48 -17.75
C ALA A 16 -7.47 0.95 -17.88
N ILE A 17 -7.86 0.17 -16.86
CA ILE A 17 -7.81 -1.29 -16.89
C ILE A 17 -8.73 -1.83 -17.98
N ASP A 18 -9.99 -1.40 -18.00
CA ASP A 18 -11.01 -1.85 -18.96
C ASP A 18 -10.67 -1.49 -20.40
N SER A 19 -9.87 -0.43 -20.61
CA SER A 19 -9.45 -0.01 -21.95
C SER A 19 -8.48 -0.99 -22.63
N GLY A 20 -7.75 -1.79 -21.85
CA GLY A 20 -6.71 -2.70 -22.38
C GLY A 20 -5.53 -2.01 -23.06
N LEU A 21 -5.37 -0.68 -22.86
CA LEU A 21 -4.32 0.11 -23.52
C LEU A 21 -3.00 0.15 -22.75
N TYR A 22 -2.99 -0.31 -21.48
CA TYR A 22 -1.86 -0.16 -20.57
C TYR A 22 -1.47 -1.52 -19.98
N ASP A 23 -0.19 -1.87 -20.10
CA ASP A 23 0.38 -3.05 -19.45
C ASP A 23 0.72 -2.81 -17.99
N PHE A 24 0.91 -1.53 -17.60
CA PHE A 24 1.25 -1.12 -16.24
C PHE A 24 0.51 0.16 -15.85
N ILE A 25 -0.20 0.12 -14.72
CA ILE A 25 -0.92 1.26 -14.16
C ILE A 25 -0.46 1.46 -12.71
N ARG A 26 0.04 2.66 -12.41
CA ARG A 26 0.40 3.04 -11.04
C ARG A 26 -0.54 4.10 -10.51
N ILE A 27 -1.11 3.86 -9.34
CA ILE A 27 -1.93 4.82 -8.61
C ILE A 27 -1.39 5.06 -7.21
N ASN A 28 -1.79 6.15 -6.59
CA ASN A 28 -1.47 6.47 -5.22
C ASN A 28 -2.72 6.93 -4.46
N PHE A 29 -2.93 6.37 -3.27
CA PHE A 29 -3.95 6.79 -2.33
C PHE A 29 -3.28 7.52 -1.15
N PRO A 30 -3.23 8.85 -1.13
CA PRO A 30 -2.57 9.58 -0.04
C PRO A 30 -3.40 9.64 1.24
N ASN A 31 -4.48 8.88 1.34
CA ASN A 31 -5.47 8.96 2.40
C ASN A 31 -4.89 8.69 3.79
N GLY A 32 -4.17 7.58 3.95
CA GLY A 32 -3.58 7.17 5.23
C GLY A 32 -2.59 8.22 5.74
N ASP A 33 -1.68 8.65 4.88
CA ASP A 33 -0.66 9.63 5.19
C ASP A 33 -1.24 11.01 5.50
N MET A 34 -1.94 11.61 4.56
CA MET A 34 -2.48 12.97 4.68
C MET A 34 -3.45 13.12 5.85
N VAL A 35 -4.25 12.10 6.13
CA VAL A 35 -5.17 12.13 7.27
C VAL A 35 -4.44 11.74 8.56
N GLY A 36 -3.44 10.86 8.49
CA GLY A 36 -2.57 10.49 9.61
C GLY A 36 -1.91 11.70 10.26
N HIS A 37 -1.41 12.63 9.44
CA HIS A 37 -0.82 13.89 9.92
C HIS A 37 -1.76 14.77 10.74
N THR A 38 -3.06 14.53 10.71
CA THR A 38 -4.03 15.27 11.54
C THR A 38 -4.04 14.82 13.00
N GLY A 39 -3.53 13.64 13.31
CA GLY A 39 -3.64 13.02 14.63
C GLY A 39 -5.06 12.65 15.07
N VAL A 40 -6.04 12.68 14.15
CA VAL A 40 -7.45 12.38 14.47
C VAL A 40 -7.76 10.92 14.14
N MET A 41 -7.65 10.03 15.12
CA MET A 41 -7.81 8.57 14.94
C MET A 41 -9.07 8.18 14.17
N SER A 42 -10.22 8.75 14.52
CA SER A 42 -11.49 8.41 13.85
C SER A 42 -11.54 8.83 12.38
N ALA A 43 -10.78 9.87 12.01
CA ALA A 43 -10.65 10.29 10.62
C ALA A 43 -9.69 9.36 9.84
N VAL A 44 -8.62 8.91 10.48
CA VAL A 44 -7.65 7.98 9.90
C VAL A 44 -8.32 6.63 9.62
N ILE A 45 -9.08 6.08 10.56
CA ILE A 45 -9.85 4.84 10.34
C ILE A 45 -10.72 4.98 9.07
N LYS A 46 -11.51 6.05 8.96
CA LYS A 46 -12.34 6.29 7.78
C LYS A 46 -11.54 6.48 6.49
N SER A 47 -10.32 6.97 6.59
CA SER A 47 -9.45 7.15 5.41
C SER A 47 -8.89 5.81 4.92
N VAL A 48 -8.52 4.92 5.85
CA VAL A 48 -8.04 3.57 5.51
C VAL A 48 -9.18 2.69 4.99
N GLU A 49 -10.37 2.75 5.62
CA GLU A 49 -11.58 2.08 5.12
C GLU A 49 -11.92 2.52 3.68
N ALA A 50 -11.74 3.81 3.36
CA ALA A 50 -11.97 4.29 2.00
C ALA A 50 -10.96 3.73 0.99
N VAL A 51 -9.71 3.50 1.39
CA VAL A 51 -8.70 2.85 0.55
C VAL A 51 -9.06 1.38 0.35
N ASP A 52 -9.44 0.69 1.42
CA ASP A 52 -9.84 -0.72 1.39
C ASP A 52 -11.03 -0.96 0.45
N ASP A 53 -12.10 -0.16 0.57
CA ASP A 53 -13.23 -0.18 -0.36
C ASP A 53 -12.78 -0.08 -1.82
N ASN A 54 -11.85 0.84 -2.10
CA ASN A 54 -11.39 1.10 -3.46
C ASN A 54 -10.43 0.02 -3.98
N ILE A 55 -9.58 -0.56 -3.14
CA ILE A 55 -8.79 -1.74 -3.48
C ILE A 55 -9.71 -2.92 -3.81
N GLY A 56 -10.79 -3.11 -3.04
CA GLY A 56 -11.79 -4.14 -3.34
C GLY A 56 -12.43 -3.97 -4.72
N ARG A 57 -12.70 -2.74 -5.16
CA ARG A 57 -13.21 -2.43 -6.52
C ARG A 57 -12.17 -2.77 -7.61
N LEU A 58 -10.90 -2.41 -7.39
CA LEU A 58 -9.81 -2.75 -8.31
C LEU A 58 -9.61 -4.25 -8.46
N ILE A 59 -9.63 -4.99 -7.34
CA ILE A 59 -9.53 -6.46 -7.35
C ILE A 59 -10.66 -7.08 -8.17
N LYS A 60 -11.89 -6.56 -8.02
CA LYS A 60 -13.02 -7.06 -8.80
C LYS A 60 -12.78 -6.86 -10.32
N THR A 61 -12.38 -5.67 -10.73
CA THR A 61 -12.08 -5.38 -12.14
C THR A 61 -10.93 -6.24 -12.67
N LEU A 62 -9.86 -6.43 -11.87
CA LEU A 62 -8.71 -7.23 -12.26
C LEU A 62 -9.07 -8.71 -12.48
N ARG A 63 -10.02 -9.26 -11.73
CA ARG A 63 -10.52 -10.63 -11.95
C ARG A 63 -11.15 -10.80 -13.32
N ASP A 64 -11.82 -9.76 -13.81
CA ASP A 64 -12.51 -9.82 -15.10
C ASP A 64 -11.53 -9.78 -16.30
N VAL A 65 -10.33 -9.22 -16.10
CA VAL A 65 -9.30 -9.09 -17.14
C VAL A 65 -8.08 -9.99 -16.96
N GLY A 66 -7.96 -10.72 -15.85
CA GLY A 66 -6.81 -11.57 -15.56
C GLY A 66 -5.54 -10.78 -15.19
N GLY A 67 -5.67 -9.67 -14.46
CA GLY A 67 -4.56 -8.82 -14.09
C GLY A 67 -3.91 -9.18 -12.74
N VAL A 68 -2.82 -8.50 -12.40
CA VAL A 68 -2.12 -8.63 -11.12
C VAL A 68 -2.11 -7.31 -10.38
N LEU A 69 -2.40 -7.35 -9.07
CA LEU A 69 -2.27 -6.21 -8.17
C LEU A 69 -1.03 -6.38 -7.29
N VAL A 70 -0.16 -5.37 -7.30
CA VAL A 70 0.87 -5.17 -6.29
C VAL A 70 0.48 -3.96 -5.45
N CYS A 71 0.23 -4.16 -4.16
CA CYS A 71 -0.20 -3.10 -3.24
C CYS A 71 0.80 -2.99 -2.09
N SER A 72 1.27 -1.79 -1.81
CA SER A 72 2.16 -1.50 -0.68
C SER A 72 1.96 -0.08 -0.19
N ALA A 73 2.47 0.21 1.01
CA ALA A 73 2.70 1.59 1.43
C ALA A 73 4.16 1.99 1.13
N ASP A 74 4.40 3.29 0.98
CA ASP A 74 5.73 3.88 0.75
C ASP A 74 6.44 4.23 2.08
N HIS A 75 5.70 4.36 3.17
CA HIS A 75 6.18 4.53 4.53
C HIS A 75 5.06 4.23 5.54
N GLY A 76 5.41 4.13 6.81
CA GLY A 76 4.47 4.03 7.90
C GLY A 76 3.98 5.40 8.37
N ASN A 77 2.75 5.46 8.87
CA ASN A 77 2.13 6.62 9.50
C ASN A 77 0.90 6.18 10.31
N ALA A 78 -0.15 5.74 9.64
CA ALA A 78 -1.45 5.45 10.24
C ALA A 78 -1.45 4.26 11.22
N GLU A 79 -0.46 3.37 11.15
CA GLU A 79 -0.31 2.22 12.02
C GLU A 79 0.32 2.57 13.38
N ASP A 80 0.96 3.75 13.50
CA ASP A 80 1.67 4.17 14.71
C ASP A 80 1.29 5.60 15.11
N MET A 81 0.04 5.79 15.55
CA MET A 81 -0.55 7.09 15.79
C MET A 81 -0.48 7.56 17.23
N VAL A 82 -0.04 6.76 18.19
CA VAL A 82 -0.02 7.14 19.60
C VAL A 82 1.40 7.14 20.14
N GLN A 83 1.75 8.18 20.89
CA GLN A 83 3.05 8.26 21.55
C GLN A 83 3.16 7.23 22.66
N LEU A 84 4.30 6.54 22.73
CA LEU A 84 4.59 5.53 23.72
C LEU A 84 5.80 5.96 24.57
N ASP A 85 5.67 5.88 25.88
CA ASP A 85 6.81 5.88 26.78
C ASP A 85 7.52 4.53 26.66
N LYS A 86 8.68 4.51 25.98
CA LYS A 86 9.44 3.27 25.76
C LYS A 86 10.01 2.66 27.04
N LYS A 87 10.20 3.46 28.11
CA LYS A 87 10.74 2.96 29.39
C LYS A 87 9.64 2.27 30.20
N MET A 88 8.45 2.84 30.19
CA MET A 88 7.32 2.35 30.96
C MET A 88 6.38 1.44 30.16
N ASN A 89 6.60 1.32 28.84
CA ASN A 89 5.72 0.63 27.90
C ASN A 89 4.25 1.07 28.06
N ALA A 90 4.03 2.38 28.20
CA ALA A 90 2.73 2.97 28.47
C ALA A 90 2.39 4.06 27.45
N LEU A 91 1.12 4.17 27.10
CA LEU A 91 0.63 5.23 26.22
C LEU A 91 0.71 6.59 26.92
N LEU A 92 1.33 7.55 26.25
CA LEU A 92 1.43 8.92 26.78
C LEU A 92 0.09 9.65 26.69
N ARG A 93 -0.19 10.43 27.72
CA ARG A 93 -1.42 11.24 27.84
C ARG A 93 -1.07 12.68 28.23
N ASP A 94 -1.92 13.61 27.82
CA ASP A 94 -1.85 15.00 28.28
C ASP A 94 -2.39 15.15 29.71
N LYS A 95 -2.42 16.40 30.20
CA LYS A 95 -2.90 16.71 31.56
C LYS A 95 -4.39 16.46 31.74
N GLU A 96 -5.14 16.45 30.67
CA GLU A 96 -6.58 16.18 30.60
C GLU A 96 -6.88 14.67 30.42
N GLY A 97 -5.84 13.83 30.28
CA GLY A 97 -5.96 12.37 30.12
C GLY A 97 -6.16 11.89 28.69
N ASN A 98 -6.12 12.78 27.69
CA ASN A 98 -6.22 12.39 26.29
C ASN A 98 -4.90 11.77 25.80
N LEU A 99 -4.98 10.86 24.83
CA LEU A 99 -3.79 10.26 24.22
C LEU A 99 -2.98 11.32 23.44
N LEU A 100 -1.68 11.33 23.64
CA LEU A 100 -0.77 12.13 22.83
C LEU A 100 -0.57 11.46 21.48
N MET A 101 -0.99 12.15 20.43
CA MET A 101 -0.94 11.61 19.06
C MET A 101 0.42 11.84 18.41
N LYS A 102 0.85 10.88 17.59
CA LYS A 102 1.90 11.04 16.60
C LYS A 102 1.29 11.55 15.30
N THR A 103 2.04 12.42 14.62
CA THR A 103 1.65 12.96 13.31
C THR A 103 2.79 12.85 12.28
N ALA A 104 3.88 12.18 12.64
CA ALA A 104 5.05 11.96 11.79
C ALA A 104 5.03 10.54 11.20
N HIS A 105 5.79 10.35 10.13
CA HIS A 105 6.02 9.02 9.57
C HIS A 105 6.74 8.12 10.57
N SER A 106 6.47 6.83 10.50
CA SER A 106 7.18 5.80 11.25
C SER A 106 8.24 5.10 10.36
N LEU A 107 9.19 4.44 11.00
CA LEU A 107 10.14 3.55 10.33
C LEU A 107 9.73 2.09 10.44
N ASN A 108 8.48 1.83 10.76
CA ASN A 108 7.94 0.48 10.82
C ASN A 108 7.94 -0.16 9.43
N PRO A 109 8.12 -1.48 9.35
CA PRO A 109 7.93 -2.20 8.09
C PRO A 109 6.52 -1.98 7.55
N VAL A 110 6.43 -1.82 6.23
CA VAL A 110 5.16 -1.68 5.51
C VAL A 110 4.77 -3.01 4.87
N PRO A 111 3.46 -3.32 4.76
CA PRO A 111 3.02 -4.53 4.11
C PRO A 111 3.18 -4.45 2.60
N VAL A 112 3.40 -5.60 1.96
CA VAL A 112 3.30 -5.78 0.52
C VAL A 112 2.34 -6.92 0.24
N TYR A 113 1.38 -6.69 -0.62
CA TYR A 113 0.41 -7.68 -1.06
C TYR A 113 0.53 -7.85 -2.57
N VAL A 114 0.64 -9.10 -3.02
CA VAL A 114 0.56 -9.45 -4.43
C VAL A 114 -0.67 -10.32 -4.62
N TYR A 115 -1.56 -9.90 -5.50
CA TYR A 115 -2.79 -10.61 -5.81
C TYR A 115 -2.85 -10.88 -7.31
N ASP A 116 -2.60 -12.11 -7.68
CA ASP A 116 -2.62 -12.59 -9.06
C ASP A 116 -4.00 -13.17 -9.39
N THR A 117 -4.62 -12.66 -10.43
CA THR A 117 -5.90 -13.15 -10.96
C THR A 117 -5.74 -13.76 -12.35
N SER A 118 -4.50 -13.81 -12.87
CA SER A 118 -4.23 -14.23 -14.26
C SER A 118 -4.32 -15.73 -14.50
N GLU A 119 -4.30 -16.55 -13.44
CA GLU A 119 -4.22 -18.02 -13.50
C GLU A 119 -2.98 -18.56 -14.25
N THR A 120 -2.18 -17.69 -14.88
CA THR A 120 -1.06 -18.05 -15.74
C THR A 120 0.30 -17.61 -15.22
N ALA A 121 0.37 -16.57 -14.40
CA ALA A 121 1.62 -15.98 -13.96
C ALA A 121 2.37 -16.83 -12.91
N ASN A 122 1.72 -17.77 -12.25
CA ASN A 122 2.30 -18.66 -11.23
C ASN A 122 3.27 -17.92 -10.27
N VAL A 123 2.77 -16.80 -9.73
CA VAL A 123 3.54 -15.91 -8.85
C VAL A 123 3.82 -16.57 -7.51
N ARG A 124 5.08 -16.56 -7.09
CA ARG A 124 5.52 -17.09 -5.78
C ARG A 124 6.30 -16.03 -5.02
N ILE A 125 6.19 -16.02 -3.72
CA ILE A 125 7.02 -15.16 -2.87
C ILE A 125 8.47 -15.63 -2.95
N ALA A 126 9.37 -14.74 -3.35
CA ALA A 126 10.81 -14.99 -3.39
C ALA A 126 11.43 -14.94 -1.99
N ASN A 127 12.46 -15.73 -1.77
CA ASN A 127 13.27 -15.63 -0.56
C ASN A 127 14.36 -14.58 -0.77
N VAL A 128 14.15 -13.37 -0.26
CA VAL A 128 15.04 -12.22 -0.46
C VAL A 128 15.65 -11.79 0.86
N ASP A 129 16.98 -11.68 0.87
CA ASP A 129 17.72 -11.11 2.00
C ASP A 129 17.49 -9.59 2.06
N ASN A 130 17.05 -9.08 3.23
CA ASN A 130 16.77 -7.68 3.49
C ASN A 130 15.83 -7.02 2.48
N PRO A 131 14.59 -7.54 2.32
CA PRO A 131 13.60 -6.94 1.44
C PRO A 131 13.25 -5.52 1.89
N GLY A 132 12.96 -4.65 0.92
CA GLY A 132 12.59 -3.27 1.21
C GLY A 132 11.67 -2.68 0.14
N ILE A 133 11.26 -1.43 0.36
CA ILE A 133 10.43 -0.68 -0.59
C ILE A 133 11.11 -0.58 -1.96
N SER A 134 12.45 -0.53 -1.99
CA SER A 134 13.24 -0.54 -3.23
C SER A 134 13.04 -1.80 -4.07
N SER A 135 12.62 -2.92 -3.48
CA SER A 135 12.33 -4.17 -4.20
C SER A 135 11.05 -4.08 -5.04
N LEU A 136 10.16 -3.12 -4.80
CA LEU A 136 8.89 -3.00 -5.52
C LEU A 136 9.09 -2.74 -7.01
N ALA A 137 10.09 -1.97 -7.40
CA ALA A 137 10.38 -1.71 -8.81
C ALA A 137 10.80 -3.00 -9.53
N ALA A 138 11.73 -3.77 -8.95
CA ALA A 138 12.14 -5.07 -9.48
C ALA A 138 10.97 -6.06 -9.53
N THR A 139 10.11 -6.05 -8.52
CA THR A 139 8.90 -6.88 -8.49
C THR A 139 7.98 -6.57 -9.66
N CYS A 140 7.72 -5.30 -9.95
CA CYS A 140 6.91 -4.90 -11.09
C CYS A 140 7.57 -5.27 -12.43
N ILE A 141 8.89 -5.13 -12.55
CA ILE A 141 9.67 -5.49 -13.76
C ILE A 141 9.52 -7.00 -14.06
N VAL A 142 9.71 -7.85 -13.03
CA VAL A 142 9.54 -9.31 -13.15
C VAL A 142 8.10 -9.68 -13.54
N MET A 143 7.11 -9.03 -12.92
CA MET A 143 5.69 -9.25 -13.23
C MET A 143 5.32 -8.88 -14.67
N LEU A 144 6.05 -7.93 -15.28
CA LEU A 144 5.90 -7.54 -16.68
C LEU A 144 6.71 -8.43 -17.65
N GLY A 145 7.40 -9.44 -17.14
CA GLY A 145 8.19 -10.38 -17.95
C GLY A 145 9.55 -9.87 -18.40
N PHE A 146 10.08 -8.83 -17.74
CA PHE A 146 11.39 -8.27 -18.05
C PHE A 146 12.46 -8.71 -17.06
N GLU A 147 13.71 -8.70 -17.51
CA GLU A 147 14.88 -8.91 -16.64
C GLU A 147 15.14 -7.69 -15.76
N VAL A 148 15.47 -7.95 -14.50
CA VAL A 148 15.80 -6.88 -13.53
C VAL A 148 17.25 -6.43 -13.76
N PRO A 149 17.52 -5.11 -13.90
CA PRO A 149 18.89 -4.60 -13.99
C PRO A 149 19.73 -4.93 -12.76
N GLU A 150 21.02 -5.21 -12.95
CA GLU A 150 21.96 -5.65 -11.88
C GLU A 150 22.04 -4.73 -10.66
N ASN A 151 21.79 -3.42 -10.85
CA ASN A 151 21.85 -2.43 -9.79
C ASN A 151 20.55 -2.24 -9.02
N TYR A 152 19.52 -3.04 -9.31
CA TYR A 152 18.25 -3.01 -8.57
C TYR A 152 18.29 -3.94 -7.36
N THR A 153 17.51 -3.58 -6.34
CA THR A 153 17.22 -4.50 -5.24
C THR A 153 16.41 -5.69 -5.80
N PRO A 154 16.65 -6.93 -5.35
CA PRO A 154 15.95 -8.11 -5.87
C PRO A 154 14.42 -8.00 -5.78
N SER A 155 13.72 -8.67 -6.70
CA SER A 155 12.27 -8.81 -6.69
C SER A 155 11.79 -9.58 -5.45
N LEU A 156 10.60 -9.22 -4.96
CA LEU A 156 9.89 -9.94 -3.87
C LEU A 156 9.15 -11.17 -4.35
N VAL A 157 9.07 -11.37 -5.65
CA VAL A 157 8.39 -12.52 -6.27
C VAL A 157 9.22 -13.14 -7.36
N ASP A 158 9.02 -14.43 -7.56
CA ASP A 158 9.41 -15.19 -8.74
C ASP A 158 8.16 -15.48 -9.56
N VAL A 159 8.31 -15.46 -10.88
CA VAL A 159 7.27 -15.81 -11.85
C VAL A 159 7.74 -17.06 -12.60
N GLY A 160 6.94 -18.12 -12.56
CA GLY A 160 7.28 -19.43 -13.12
C GLY A 160 6.66 -19.70 -14.50
#